data_693a506b4896040acb525f36bcaba93a
#
_entry.id   693a506b4896040acb525f36bcaba93a
#
_cell.length_a   1.000
_cell.length_b   1.000
_cell.length_c   1.000
_cell.angle_alpha   90.00
_cell.angle_beta   90.00
_cell.angle_gamma   90.00
#
_symmetry.space_group_name_H-M   'P 1'
#
loop_
_entity.id
_entity.type
_entity.pdbx_description
1 polymer ?
#
loop_
_entity_poly.entity_id
_entity_poly.type
_entity_poly.pdbx_seq_one_letter_code
_entity_poly.pdbx_strand_id
1 'polypeptide(L)'
;MERTTNASRIRLLVMTGLFAALGCVATMVLQVPSPTGGYMNLGDTVVILGAYLLGPVWGAVAGGVGPALADLLSGYPMYVPATLVIKAVMGVVAAVLYRALGKKGWGVPVCAVAAEIPMVVGYWLFDGFLAGSLAGSAAGIPSNLVQAAFGIVVSTLLTLALRKSGYVRKEFPNL
;
A
#
# COMPACT_ATOMS: atom_id res chain seq x y z
N MET A 1 -24.99 -13.57 7.03
CA MET A 1 -23.75 -14.12 6.42
C MET A 1 -24.07 -14.36 4.95
N GLU A 2 -23.84 -13.37 4.05
CA GLU A 2 -24.09 -13.54 2.63
C GLU A 2 -23.13 -14.58 2.05
N ARG A 3 -23.70 -15.62 1.46
CA ARG A 3 -22.94 -16.60 0.68
C ARG A 3 -22.34 -15.86 -0.53
N THR A 4 -21.05 -15.53 -0.44
CA THR A 4 -20.33 -15.05 -1.64
C THR A 4 -20.43 -16.10 -2.71
N THR A 5 -21.09 -15.79 -3.83
CA THR A 5 -21.16 -16.69 -4.97
C THR A 5 -19.77 -16.97 -5.52
N ASN A 6 -19.53 -18.11 -6.15
CA ASN A 6 -18.23 -18.44 -6.75
C ASN A 6 -17.74 -17.33 -7.70
N ALA A 7 -18.65 -16.68 -8.43
CA ALA A 7 -18.35 -15.54 -9.30
C ALA A 7 -17.77 -14.34 -8.54
N SER A 8 -18.30 -14.01 -7.35
CA SER A 8 -17.77 -12.89 -6.55
C SER A 8 -16.38 -13.18 -5.96
N ARG A 9 -16.09 -14.43 -5.63
CA ARG A 9 -14.75 -14.86 -5.16
C ARG A 9 -13.73 -14.80 -6.29
N ILE A 10 -14.06 -15.33 -7.46
CA ILE A 10 -13.19 -15.28 -8.65
C ILE A 10 -12.89 -13.83 -9.01
N ARG A 11 -13.89 -12.96 -9.01
CA ARG A 11 -13.69 -11.53 -9.24
C ARG A 11 -12.73 -10.90 -8.25
N LEU A 12 -12.88 -11.16 -6.94
CA LEU A 12 -11.96 -10.65 -5.92
C LEU A 12 -10.54 -11.14 -6.13
N LEU A 13 -10.34 -12.42 -6.48
CA LEU A 13 -9.02 -12.98 -6.79
C LEU A 13 -8.40 -12.28 -8.00
N VAL A 14 -9.15 -12.12 -9.09
CA VAL A 14 -8.67 -11.42 -10.30
C VAL A 14 -8.29 -9.97 -9.99
N MET A 15 -9.15 -9.25 -9.27
CA MET A 15 -8.88 -7.86 -8.89
C MET A 15 -7.67 -7.76 -7.96
N THR A 16 -7.51 -8.70 -7.03
CA THR A 16 -6.32 -8.75 -6.15
C THR A 16 -5.05 -8.95 -6.97
N GLY A 17 -5.06 -9.87 -7.93
CA GLY A 17 -3.95 -10.08 -8.86
C GLY A 17 -3.62 -8.84 -9.70
N LEU A 18 -4.65 -8.15 -10.23
CA LEU A 18 -4.49 -6.92 -10.99
C LEU A 18 -3.89 -5.78 -10.13
N PHE A 19 -4.38 -5.61 -8.89
CA PHE A 19 -3.81 -4.61 -7.97
C PHE A 19 -2.40 -4.97 -7.51
N ALA A 20 -2.07 -6.26 -7.33
CA ALA A 20 -0.70 -6.69 -7.06
C ALA A 20 0.22 -6.38 -8.25
N ALA A 21 -0.21 -6.68 -9.47
CA ALA A 21 0.55 -6.36 -10.69
C ALA A 21 0.73 -4.84 -10.85
N LEU A 22 -0.33 -4.05 -10.65
CA LEU A 22 -0.26 -2.59 -10.69
C LEU A 22 0.68 -2.05 -9.61
N GLY A 23 0.63 -2.59 -8.38
CA GLY A 23 1.53 -2.25 -7.29
C GLY A 23 2.99 -2.57 -7.61
N CYS A 24 3.25 -3.73 -8.22
CA CYS A 24 4.57 -4.11 -8.69
C CYS A 24 5.08 -3.09 -9.73
N VAL A 25 4.31 -2.80 -10.76
CA VAL A 25 4.68 -1.85 -11.81
C VAL A 25 4.89 -0.44 -11.23
N ALA A 26 3.99 0.05 -10.39
CA ALA A 26 4.12 1.37 -9.77
C ALA A 26 5.38 1.49 -8.89
N THR A 27 5.77 0.39 -8.23
CA THR A 27 7.00 0.32 -7.44
C THR A 27 8.25 0.33 -8.33
N MET A 28 8.18 -0.27 -9.52
CA MET A 28 9.33 -0.40 -10.44
C MET A 28 9.53 0.82 -11.37
N VAL A 29 8.46 1.53 -11.74
CA VAL A 29 8.51 2.62 -12.73
C VAL A 29 9.35 3.79 -12.28
N LEU A 30 9.33 4.12 -11.00
CA LEU A 30 10.15 5.18 -10.42
C LEU A 30 10.83 4.64 -9.16
N GLN A 31 12.15 4.54 -9.21
CA GLN A 31 12.97 4.12 -8.08
C GLN A 31 14.05 5.18 -7.83
N VAL A 32 13.92 5.92 -6.74
CA VAL A 32 14.92 6.89 -6.30
C VAL A 32 15.66 6.31 -5.11
N PRO A 33 16.97 6.03 -5.24
CA PRO A 33 17.76 5.41 -4.17
C PRO A 33 17.63 6.18 -2.84
N SER A 34 17.48 5.44 -1.76
CA SER A 34 17.52 5.95 -0.39
C SER A 34 18.95 5.86 0.17
N PRO A 35 19.35 6.78 1.06
CA PRO A 35 20.66 6.73 1.71
C PRO A 35 20.92 5.44 2.51
N THR A 36 19.88 4.70 2.88
CA THR A 36 19.96 3.47 3.70
C THR A 36 20.01 2.18 2.90
N GLY A 37 20.03 2.25 1.56
CA GLY A 37 20.16 1.11 0.66
C GLY A 37 18.88 0.62 0.00
N GLY A 38 17.69 1.10 0.44
CA GLY A 38 16.43 0.92 -0.26
C GLY A 38 16.18 2.00 -1.32
N TYR A 39 14.92 2.18 -1.72
CA TYR A 39 14.51 3.21 -2.70
C TYR A 39 13.09 3.73 -2.44
N MET A 40 12.85 5.01 -2.76
CA MET A 40 11.50 5.59 -2.84
C MET A 40 10.81 5.13 -4.12
N ASN A 41 9.49 4.96 -4.06
CA ASN A 41 8.70 4.50 -5.20
C ASN A 41 7.24 5.01 -5.12
N LEU A 42 6.44 4.70 -6.16
CA LEU A 42 5.04 5.13 -6.26
C LEU A 42 4.04 4.06 -5.79
N GLY A 43 4.52 2.92 -5.29
CA GLY A 43 3.70 1.76 -4.95
C GLY A 43 2.64 2.03 -3.88
N ASP A 44 2.93 2.92 -2.92
CA ASP A 44 2.03 3.21 -1.78
C ASP A 44 0.67 3.75 -2.21
N THR A 45 0.65 4.53 -3.28
CA THR A 45 -0.61 4.96 -3.92
C THR A 45 -1.51 3.76 -4.25
N VAL A 46 -0.94 2.71 -4.84
CA VAL A 46 -1.68 1.52 -5.26
C VAL A 46 -2.06 0.66 -4.06
N VAL A 47 -1.17 0.53 -3.07
CA VAL A 47 -1.44 -0.20 -1.82
C VAL A 47 -2.65 0.39 -1.09
N ILE A 48 -2.65 1.70 -0.87
CA ILE A 48 -3.74 2.39 -0.17
C ILE A 48 -5.04 2.34 -0.98
N LEU A 49 -4.97 2.63 -2.28
CA LEU A 49 -6.14 2.56 -3.16
C LEU A 49 -6.72 1.15 -3.22
N GLY A 50 -5.88 0.14 -3.37
CA GLY A 50 -6.26 -1.28 -3.35
C GLY A 50 -6.93 -1.68 -2.03
N ALA A 51 -6.41 -1.18 -0.90
CA ALA A 51 -6.99 -1.41 0.41
C ALA A 51 -8.41 -0.85 0.55
N TYR A 52 -8.66 0.35 0.04
CA TYR A 52 -10.00 0.96 0.05
C TYR A 52 -10.99 0.22 -0.85
N LEU A 53 -10.55 -0.27 -2.00
CA LEU A 53 -11.40 -0.96 -2.98
C LEU A 53 -11.66 -2.43 -2.58
N LEU A 54 -10.62 -3.16 -2.19
CA LEU A 54 -10.68 -4.60 -1.97
C LEU A 54 -10.97 -4.97 -0.49
N GLY A 55 -10.72 -4.03 0.42
CA GLY A 55 -10.85 -4.25 1.86
C GLY A 55 -9.61 -4.88 2.50
N PRO A 56 -9.65 -5.17 3.83
CA PRO A 56 -8.42 -5.42 4.60
C PRO A 56 -7.67 -6.68 4.18
N VAL A 57 -8.36 -7.77 3.89
CA VAL A 57 -7.69 -9.05 3.54
C VAL A 57 -7.10 -8.98 2.14
N TRP A 58 -7.92 -8.68 1.13
CA TRP A 58 -7.49 -8.69 -0.26
C TRP A 58 -6.59 -7.50 -0.61
N GLY A 59 -6.84 -6.35 0.04
CA GLY A 59 -5.96 -5.18 -0.06
C GLY A 59 -4.59 -5.44 0.57
N ALA A 60 -4.52 -6.16 1.69
CA ALA A 60 -3.25 -6.56 2.29
C ALA A 60 -2.47 -7.54 1.40
N VAL A 61 -3.16 -8.53 0.81
CA VAL A 61 -2.52 -9.48 -0.11
C VAL A 61 -1.97 -8.76 -1.33
N ALA A 62 -2.79 -7.93 -2.00
CA ALA A 62 -2.34 -7.18 -3.17
C ALA A 62 -1.21 -6.21 -2.82
N GLY A 63 -1.38 -5.46 -1.72
CA GLY A 63 -0.43 -4.46 -1.26
C GLY A 63 0.90 -5.03 -0.80
N GLY A 64 0.91 -6.21 -0.19
CA GLY A 64 2.14 -6.89 0.21
C GLY A 64 2.85 -7.57 -0.95
N VAL A 65 2.12 -8.36 -1.74
CA VAL A 65 2.70 -9.18 -2.82
C VAL A 65 3.25 -8.33 -3.96
N GLY A 66 2.52 -7.28 -4.39
CA GLY A 66 2.94 -6.45 -5.52
C GLY A 66 4.32 -5.80 -5.32
N PRO A 67 4.49 -4.95 -4.29
CA PRO A 67 5.79 -4.33 -3.99
C PRO A 67 6.91 -5.32 -3.65
N ALA A 68 6.59 -6.44 -2.96
CA ALA A 68 7.57 -7.48 -2.67
C ALA A 68 8.12 -8.16 -3.94
N LEU A 69 7.25 -8.39 -4.94
CA LEU A 69 7.67 -8.86 -6.26
C LEU A 69 8.52 -7.81 -6.99
N ALA A 70 8.20 -6.52 -6.84
CA ALA A 70 9.01 -5.45 -7.41
C ALA A 70 10.43 -5.45 -6.83
N ASP A 71 10.57 -5.60 -5.51
CA ASP A 71 11.88 -5.71 -4.86
C ASP A 71 12.69 -6.89 -5.39
N LEU A 72 12.05 -8.06 -5.53
CA LEU A 72 12.70 -9.24 -6.08
C LEU A 72 13.18 -9.01 -7.51
N LEU A 73 12.34 -8.43 -8.36
CA LEU A 73 12.64 -8.18 -9.77
C LEU A 73 13.65 -7.03 -9.97
N SER A 74 13.72 -6.09 -9.04
CA SER A 74 14.61 -4.93 -9.07
C SER A 74 15.99 -5.21 -8.43
N GLY A 75 16.24 -6.43 -7.93
CA GLY A 75 17.55 -6.80 -7.36
C GLY A 75 17.69 -6.44 -5.86
N TYR A 76 16.57 -6.28 -5.14
CA TYR A 76 16.53 -6.04 -3.69
C TYR A 76 15.95 -7.24 -2.90
N PRO A 77 16.46 -8.49 -3.09
CA PRO A 77 15.84 -9.68 -2.49
C PRO A 77 15.81 -9.65 -0.97
N MET A 78 16.73 -8.94 -0.33
CA MET A 78 16.78 -8.79 1.13
C MET A 78 15.58 -7.98 1.68
N TYR A 79 15.00 -7.09 0.87
CA TYR A 79 13.84 -6.30 1.27
C TYR A 79 12.52 -7.06 1.11
N VAL A 80 12.44 -8.11 0.29
CA VAL A 80 11.23 -8.87 -0.03
C VAL A 80 10.40 -9.25 1.22
N PRO A 81 10.97 -9.88 2.26
CA PRO A 81 10.18 -10.26 3.45
C PRO A 81 9.64 -9.05 4.21
N ALA A 82 10.47 -8.02 4.37
CA ALA A 82 10.07 -6.81 5.08
C ALA A 82 8.99 -6.05 4.31
N THR A 83 9.17 -5.85 3.02
CA THR A 83 8.21 -5.18 2.15
C THR A 83 6.87 -5.92 2.14
N LEU A 84 6.88 -7.26 2.04
CA LEU A 84 5.67 -8.06 2.10
C LEU A 84 4.85 -7.76 3.37
N VAL A 85 5.52 -7.78 4.53
CA VAL A 85 4.86 -7.56 5.82
C VAL A 85 4.45 -6.10 6.00
N ILE A 86 5.36 -5.17 5.78
CA ILE A 86 5.11 -3.73 5.99
C ILE A 86 3.96 -3.24 5.11
N LYS A 87 3.98 -3.58 3.80
CA LYS A 87 2.95 -3.14 2.87
C LYS A 87 1.61 -3.87 3.08
N ALA A 88 1.62 -5.13 3.53
CA ALA A 88 0.40 -5.81 3.94
C ALA A 88 -0.23 -5.13 5.18
N VAL A 89 0.56 -4.82 6.22
CA VAL A 89 0.10 -4.09 7.40
C VAL A 89 -0.46 -2.72 7.03
N MET A 90 0.22 -1.98 6.14
CA MET A 90 -0.23 -0.72 5.59
C MET A 90 -1.62 -0.85 4.93
N GLY A 91 -1.83 -1.90 4.11
CA GLY A 91 -3.12 -2.19 3.49
C GLY A 91 -4.22 -2.51 4.52
N VAL A 92 -3.91 -3.31 5.56
CA VAL A 92 -4.85 -3.60 6.65
C VAL A 92 -5.25 -2.32 7.37
N VAL A 93 -4.28 -1.49 7.80
CA VAL A 93 -4.52 -0.25 8.53
C VAL A 93 -5.41 0.69 7.71
N ALA A 94 -5.07 0.92 6.44
CA ALA A 94 -5.86 1.75 5.54
C ALA A 94 -7.32 1.29 5.47
N ALA A 95 -7.55 0.01 5.18
CA ALA A 95 -8.89 -0.53 4.97
C ALA A 95 -9.72 -0.59 6.24
N VAL A 96 -9.13 -1.00 7.37
CA VAL A 96 -9.83 -1.12 8.66
C VAL A 96 -10.25 0.26 9.15
N LEU A 97 -9.35 1.23 9.17
CA LEU A 97 -9.68 2.59 9.60
C LEU A 97 -10.71 3.25 8.68
N TYR A 98 -10.59 3.05 7.37
CA TYR A 98 -11.54 3.60 6.42
C TYR A 98 -12.96 3.05 6.63
N ARG A 99 -13.10 1.76 6.94
CA ARG A 99 -14.39 1.17 7.33
C ARG A 99 -14.88 1.71 8.67
N ALA A 100 -14.00 1.83 9.67
CA ALA A 100 -14.34 2.34 10.99
C ALA A 100 -14.84 3.78 10.95
N LEU A 101 -14.28 4.63 10.07
CA LEU A 101 -14.74 6.00 9.85
C LEU A 101 -16.00 6.12 8.98
N GLY A 102 -16.67 4.99 8.69
CA GLY A 102 -17.91 4.95 7.90
C GLY A 102 -17.71 5.42 6.46
N LYS A 103 -16.53 5.26 5.91
CA LYS A 103 -16.15 5.61 4.53
C LYS A 103 -16.40 7.09 4.20
N LYS A 104 -16.25 7.98 5.17
CA LYS A 104 -16.44 9.43 4.98
C LYS A 104 -15.32 10.00 4.08
N GLY A 105 -15.66 11.04 3.30
CA GLY A 105 -14.70 11.65 2.36
C GLY A 105 -13.45 12.21 3.06
N TRP A 106 -13.61 12.85 4.22
CA TRP A 106 -12.49 13.34 5.03
C TRP A 106 -11.66 12.22 5.66
N GLY A 107 -12.25 11.04 5.83
CA GLY A 107 -11.55 9.85 6.34
C GLY A 107 -10.52 9.30 5.37
N VAL A 108 -10.66 9.55 4.04
CA VAL A 108 -9.71 9.06 3.04
C VAL A 108 -8.28 9.49 3.32
N PRO A 109 -7.96 10.80 3.41
CA PRO A 109 -6.59 11.22 3.72
C PRO A 109 -6.14 10.84 5.13
N VAL A 110 -7.04 10.85 6.12
CA VAL A 110 -6.68 10.45 7.49
C VAL A 110 -6.25 8.99 7.57
N CYS A 111 -6.97 8.10 6.89
CA CYS A 111 -6.60 6.68 6.82
C CYS A 111 -5.32 6.45 6.02
N ALA A 112 -5.08 7.24 4.97
CA ALA A 112 -3.84 7.20 4.21
C ALA A 112 -2.64 7.59 5.08
N VAL A 113 -2.74 8.69 5.84
CA VAL A 113 -1.70 9.11 6.80
C VAL A 113 -1.42 8.00 7.82
N ALA A 114 -2.47 7.42 8.41
CA ALA A 114 -2.31 6.35 9.39
C ALA A 114 -1.66 5.09 8.79
N ALA A 115 -1.94 4.79 7.53
CA ALA A 115 -1.35 3.66 6.81
C ALA A 115 0.15 3.85 6.51
N GLU A 116 0.60 5.08 6.33
CA GLU A 116 2.02 5.38 6.07
C GLU A 116 2.89 5.29 7.33
N ILE A 117 2.30 5.37 8.54
CA ILE A 117 3.06 5.22 9.78
C ILE A 117 3.80 3.87 9.85
N PRO A 118 3.14 2.70 9.69
CA PRO A 118 3.85 1.43 9.65
C PRO A 118 4.86 1.33 8.50
N MET A 119 4.67 2.03 7.39
CA MET A 119 5.64 2.08 6.30
C MET A 119 6.93 2.79 6.75
N VAL A 120 6.83 4.02 7.22
CA VAL A 120 8.01 4.82 7.65
C VAL A 120 8.73 4.14 8.81
N VAL A 121 7.98 3.70 9.82
CA VAL A 121 8.55 3.04 11.00
C VAL A 121 9.13 1.67 10.65
N GLY A 122 8.41 0.89 9.84
CA GLY A 122 8.82 -0.47 9.46
C GLY A 122 10.13 -0.49 8.68
N TYR A 123 10.28 0.39 7.69
CA TYR A 123 11.53 0.48 6.94
C TYR A 123 12.66 1.07 7.79
N TRP A 124 12.40 2.08 8.63
CA TRP A 124 13.41 2.56 9.57
C TRP A 124 13.97 1.44 10.46
N LEU A 125 13.09 0.62 11.04
CA LEU A 125 13.49 -0.51 11.88
C LEU A 125 14.23 -1.58 11.08
N PHE A 126 13.75 -1.90 9.88
CA PHE A 126 14.36 -2.92 9.03
C PHE A 126 15.73 -2.49 8.51
N ASP A 127 15.88 -1.26 8.05
CA ASP A 127 17.17 -0.69 7.64
C ASP A 127 18.14 -0.65 8.83
N GLY A 128 17.63 -0.32 10.03
CA GLY A 128 18.42 -0.34 11.26
C GLY A 128 18.92 -1.73 11.63
N PHE A 129 18.09 -2.74 11.40
CA PHE A 129 18.48 -4.15 11.57
C PHE A 129 19.59 -4.53 10.57
N LEU A 130 19.43 -4.18 9.28
CA LEU A 130 20.41 -4.49 8.24
C LEU A 130 21.74 -3.78 8.47
N ALA A 131 21.70 -2.50 8.88
CA ALA A 131 22.89 -1.67 9.10
C ALA A 131 23.53 -1.87 10.48
N GLY A 132 22.87 -2.61 11.38
CA GLY A 132 23.30 -2.73 12.78
C GLY A 132 23.21 -1.42 13.58
N SER A 133 22.48 -0.41 13.10
CA SER A 133 22.38 0.91 13.72
C SER A 133 21.05 1.61 13.41
N LEU A 134 20.18 1.73 14.41
CA LEU A 134 18.93 2.50 14.29
C LEU A 134 19.17 4.01 14.09
N ALA A 135 20.25 4.54 14.68
CA ALA A 135 20.61 5.94 14.49
C ALA A 135 21.09 6.21 13.05
N GLY A 136 21.88 5.28 12.48
CA GLY A 136 22.33 5.38 11.09
C GLY A 136 21.18 5.26 10.09
N SER A 137 20.23 4.36 10.33
CA SER A 137 19.06 4.16 9.45
C SER A 137 18.08 5.34 9.47
N ALA A 138 18.15 6.23 10.46
CA ALA A 138 17.34 7.45 10.48
C ALA A 138 17.58 8.35 9.27
N ALA A 139 18.73 8.24 8.60
CA ALA A 139 19.00 8.93 7.33
C ALA A 139 18.01 8.56 6.19
N GLY A 140 17.35 7.40 6.27
CA GLY A 140 16.32 6.99 5.32
C GLY A 140 14.92 7.57 5.60
N ILE A 141 14.66 8.09 6.80
CA ILE A 141 13.35 8.61 7.19
C ILE A 141 12.88 9.74 6.24
N PRO A 142 13.68 10.75 5.88
CA PRO A 142 13.24 11.80 4.95
C PRO A 142 12.76 11.26 3.61
N SER A 143 13.45 10.27 3.03
CA SER A 143 13.05 9.62 1.78
C SER A 143 11.69 8.93 1.93
N ASN A 144 11.49 8.18 3.01
CA ASN A 144 10.23 7.50 3.30
C ASN A 144 9.09 8.49 3.56
N LEU A 145 9.36 9.65 4.17
CA LEU A 145 8.35 10.70 4.36
C LEU A 145 7.93 11.36 3.04
N VAL A 146 8.86 11.56 2.11
CA VAL A 146 8.53 12.07 0.76
C VAL A 146 7.66 11.04 0.02
N GLN A 147 8.03 9.77 0.07
CA GLN A 147 7.21 8.68 -0.50
C GLN A 147 5.81 8.65 0.13
N ALA A 148 5.72 8.72 1.46
CA ALA A 148 4.45 8.75 2.18
C ALA A 148 3.58 9.94 1.75
N ALA A 149 4.14 11.15 1.68
CA ALA A 149 3.41 12.34 1.25
C ALA A 149 2.83 12.16 -0.17
N PHE A 150 3.60 11.62 -1.09
CA PHE A 150 3.11 11.30 -2.44
C PHE A 150 2.00 10.25 -2.39
N GLY A 151 2.19 9.15 -1.68
CA GLY A 151 1.20 8.08 -1.50
C GLY A 151 -0.13 8.61 -0.95
N ILE A 152 -0.08 9.45 0.10
CA ILE A 152 -1.25 10.07 0.71
C ILE A 152 -2.01 10.95 -0.29
N VAL A 153 -1.29 11.87 -0.94
CA VAL A 153 -1.92 12.84 -1.86
C VAL A 153 -2.56 12.13 -3.04
N VAL A 154 -1.80 11.29 -3.74
CA VAL A 154 -2.27 10.68 -4.98
C VAL A 154 -3.35 9.64 -4.71
N SER A 155 -3.20 8.78 -3.69
CA SER A 155 -4.25 7.81 -3.32
C SER A 155 -5.55 8.50 -2.91
N THR A 156 -5.46 9.63 -2.18
CA THR A 156 -6.62 10.44 -1.78
C THR A 156 -7.33 11.01 -3.00
N LEU A 157 -6.62 11.66 -3.91
CA LEU A 157 -7.20 12.26 -5.11
C LEU A 157 -7.86 11.20 -6.00
N LEU A 158 -7.19 10.07 -6.22
CA LEU A 158 -7.74 8.96 -7.01
C LEU A 158 -8.98 8.36 -6.34
N THR A 159 -8.93 8.11 -5.03
CA THR A 159 -10.07 7.57 -4.29
C THR A 159 -11.28 8.51 -4.37
N LEU A 160 -11.10 9.80 -4.13
CA LEU A 160 -12.18 10.78 -4.21
C LEU A 160 -12.73 10.93 -5.63
N ALA A 161 -11.88 10.85 -6.65
CA ALA A 161 -12.29 10.85 -8.05
C ALA A 161 -13.13 9.61 -8.40
N LEU A 162 -12.65 8.43 -8.01
CA LEU A 162 -13.37 7.16 -8.25
C LEU A 162 -14.71 7.09 -7.53
N ARG A 163 -14.82 7.68 -6.35
CA ARG A 163 -16.10 7.77 -5.61
C ARG A 163 -17.18 8.58 -6.31
N LYS A 164 -16.81 9.46 -7.24
CA LYS A 164 -17.80 10.19 -8.08
C LYS A 164 -18.41 9.30 -9.16
N SER A 165 -17.76 8.19 -9.53
CA SER A 165 -18.28 7.25 -10.51
C SER A 165 -19.32 6.33 -9.90
N GLY A 166 -20.56 6.39 -10.39
CA GLY A 166 -21.64 5.47 -9.97
C GLY A 166 -21.33 4.02 -10.29
N TYR A 167 -20.63 3.76 -11.40
CA TYR A 167 -20.16 2.43 -11.78
C TYR A 167 -19.18 1.86 -10.77
N VAL A 168 -18.13 2.62 -10.42
CA VAL A 168 -17.11 2.16 -9.46
C VAL A 168 -17.73 1.87 -8.08
N ARG A 169 -18.62 2.72 -7.60
CA ARG A 169 -19.31 2.51 -6.31
C ARG A 169 -20.18 1.25 -6.30
N LYS A 170 -20.80 0.91 -7.43
CA LYS A 170 -21.59 -0.33 -7.59
C LYS A 170 -20.67 -1.57 -7.57
N GLU A 171 -19.56 -1.48 -8.25
CA GLU A 171 -18.61 -2.59 -8.41
C GLU A 171 -17.73 -2.80 -7.19
N PHE A 172 -17.41 -1.74 -6.44
CA PHE A 172 -16.57 -1.77 -5.25
C PHE A 172 -17.30 -1.21 -4.03
N PRO A 173 -18.14 -2.02 -3.36
CA PRO A 173 -18.96 -1.57 -2.23
C PRO A 173 -18.14 -1.18 -1.00
N ASN A 174 -16.82 -1.46 -0.99
CA ASN A 174 -15.91 -1.00 0.05
C ASN A 174 -15.52 0.48 -0.10
N LEU A 175 -15.68 1.06 -1.27
CA LEU A 175 -15.36 2.45 -1.56
C LEU A 175 -16.54 3.41 -1.09
#